data_8b62c6f22e13ba8a81d473e25df638dd
#
_entry.id   8b62c6f22e13ba8a81d473e25df638dd
#
_cell.length_a   1.000
_cell.length_b   1.000
_cell.length_c   1.000
_cell.angle_alpha   90.00
_cell.angle_beta   90.00
_cell.angle_gamma   90.00
#
_symmetry.space_group_name_H-M   'P 1'
#
loop_
_entity.id
_entity.type
_entity.pdbx_description
1 polymer ?
#
loop_
_entity_poly.entity_id
_entity_poly.type
_entity_poly.pdbx_seq_one_letter_code
_entity_poly.pdbx_strand_id
1 'polypeptide(L)'
;NAWTSHEGGRTRVHADMMKYERVPLFPSADGTRPPSSLEDEQGLLVRWTFDLDSNSDSYTEEVLTDLGGEFPRLDERFAGHGYRHGYYAAMHRPKEQKGSSFDTLVHIDLQTGKRIEWEPGKGRYVHEPIFVPRKEGAAEGDGYVVSLVYDSARNISDFVVLDTDDVSKGPIARVELPQRVPFGFHGNWRNG
;
A
#
# COMPACT_ATOMS: atom_id res chain seq x y z
N ASN A 1 3.43 -5.69 -7.67
CA ASN A 1 2.92 -6.37 -8.87
C ASN A 1 3.94 -6.28 -10.00
N ALA A 2 3.98 -7.29 -10.87
CA ALA A 2 4.77 -7.23 -12.11
C ALA A 2 3.97 -7.84 -13.26
N TRP A 3 4.12 -7.28 -14.47
CA TRP A 3 3.41 -7.74 -15.68
C TRP A 3 4.19 -7.41 -16.95
N THR A 4 3.77 -8.00 -18.05
CA THR A 4 4.31 -7.73 -19.39
C THR A 4 3.29 -6.96 -20.22
N SER A 5 3.75 -5.95 -20.97
CA SER A 5 2.97 -5.27 -22.00
C SER A 5 3.57 -5.43 -23.39
N HIS A 6 2.72 -5.38 -24.40
CA HIS A 6 3.12 -5.41 -25.81
C HIS A 6 2.51 -4.19 -26.52
N GLU A 7 3.31 -3.16 -26.70
CA GLU A 7 2.88 -1.90 -27.29
C GLU A 7 3.85 -1.41 -28.35
N GLY A 8 3.32 -0.98 -29.50
CA GLY A 8 4.14 -0.46 -30.58
C GLY A 8 5.19 -1.45 -31.12
N GLY A 9 4.90 -2.76 -31.05
CA GLY A 9 5.84 -3.82 -31.47
C GLY A 9 6.98 -4.07 -30.48
N ARG A 10 6.90 -3.52 -29.25
CA ARG A 10 7.87 -3.70 -28.19
C ARG A 10 7.27 -4.47 -27.02
N THR A 11 8.08 -5.32 -26.43
CA THR A 11 7.77 -6.06 -25.21
C THR A 11 8.42 -5.38 -24.03
N ARG A 12 7.64 -5.01 -23.01
CA ARG A 12 8.13 -4.42 -21.77
C ARG A 12 7.68 -5.22 -20.56
N VAL A 13 8.55 -5.32 -19.58
CA VAL A 13 8.23 -5.81 -18.24
C VAL A 13 8.13 -4.61 -17.31
N HIS A 14 7.05 -4.54 -16.56
CA HIS A 14 6.81 -3.54 -15.53
C HIS A 14 6.83 -4.19 -14.16
N ALA A 15 7.36 -3.48 -13.17
CA ALA A 15 7.33 -3.91 -11.77
C ALA A 15 7.02 -2.72 -10.88
N ASP A 16 5.91 -2.78 -10.15
CA ASP A 16 5.53 -1.79 -9.15
C ASP A 16 5.86 -2.31 -7.76
N MET A 17 6.55 -1.49 -6.97
CA MET A 17 7.04 -1.87 -5.65
C MET A 17 7.22 -0.67 -4.74
N MET A 18 7.23 -0.90 -3.43
CA MET A 18 7.72 0.10 -2.47
C MET A 18 9.25 0.04 -2.47
N LYS A 19 9.88 1.14 -2.89
CA LYS A 19 11.33 1.29 -2.94
C LYS A 19 11.80 2.13 -1.75
N TYR A 20 12.75 1.60 -1.01
CA TYR A 20 13.41 2.27 0.09
C TYR A 20 14.83 2.66 -0.28
N GLU A 21 15.28 3.82 0.16
CA GLU A 21 16.69 4.20 0.07
C GLU A 21 17.54 3.42 1.07
N ARG A 22 16.94 2.99 2.19
CA ARG A 22 17.59 2.19 3.23
C ARG A 22 16.63 1.16 3.80
N VAL A 23 17.16 0.06 4.34
CA VAL A 23 16.35 -0.95 5.02
C VAL A 23 15.86 -0.39 6.38
N PRO A 24 14.54 -0.16 6.55
CA PRO A 24 14.04 0.63 7.67
C PRO A 24 14.02 -0.14 9.01
N LEU A 25 13.95 -1.47 8.97
CA LEU A 25 13.63 -2.30 10.13
C LEU A 25 14.83 -3.00 10.77
N PHE A 26 15.96 -3.08 10.07
CA PHE A 26 17.11 -3.86 10.51
C PHE A 26 18.31 -2.97 10.80
N PRO A 27 19.05 -3.23 11.89
CA PRO A 27 20.32 -2.56 12.11
C PRO A 27 21.36 -3.00 11.07
N SER A 28 22.40 -2.19 10.89
CA SER A 28 23.59 -2.59 10.14
C SER A 28 24.22 -3.84 10.74
N ALA A 29 25.09 -4.53 9.97
CA ALA A 29 25.74 -5.77 10.41
C ALA A 29 26.55 -5.65 11.70
N ASP A 30 27.00 -4.44 12.05
CA ASP A 30 27.68 -4.11 13.29
C ASP A 30 26.73 -3.77 14.47
N GLY A 31 25.41 -3.89 14.24
CA GLY A 31 24.37 -3.57 15.22
C GLY A 31 24.05 -2.09 15.38
N THR A 32 24.71 -1.21 14.64
CA THR A 32 24.40 0.22 14.64
C THR A 32 23.18 0.50 13.76
N ARG A 33 22.36 1.48 14.16
CA ARG A 33 21.40 2.11 13.27
C ARG A 33 22.00 3.42 12.79
N PRO A 34 22.31 3.58 11.50
CA PRO A 34 22.72 4.87 10.99
C PRO A 34 21.62 5.90 11.29
N PRO A 35 21.97 7.15 11.60
CA PRO A 35 21.00 8.21 11.68
C PRO A 35 20.26 8.27 10.34
N SER A 36 18.99 7.93 10.35
CA SER A 36 18.10 8.04 9.19
C SER A 36 17.18 9.23 9.42
N SER A 37 16.91 9.99 8.37
CA SER A 37 15.74 10.84 8.37
C SER A 37 14.50 9.93 8.25
N LEU A 38 13.36 10.38 8.73
CA LEU A 38 12.10 9.65 8.56
C LEU A 38 11.74 9.48 7.08
N GLU A 39 12.24 10.36 6.23
CA GLU A 39 12.11 10.28 4.77
C GLU A 39 12.89 9.09 4.20
N ASP A 40 14.06 8.78 4.76
CA ASP A 40 14.87 7.61 4.37
C ASP A 40 14.22 6.26 4.78
N GLU A 41 13.28 6.29 5.72
CA GLU A 41 12.59 5.10 6.26
C GLU A 41 11.22 4.83 5.59
N GLN A 42 10.81 5.67 4.64
CA GLN A 42 9.56 5.49 3.89
C GLN A 42 9.83 4.91 2.50
N GLY A 43 9.11 3.87 2.17
CA GLY A 43 9.06 3.35 0.80
C GLY A 43 8.20 4.26 -0.07
N LEU A 44 8.70 4.65 -1.24
CA LEU A 44 7.88 5.28 -2.28
C LEU A 44 7.41 4.23 -3.27
N LEU A 45 6.15 4.32 -3.68
CA LEU A 45 5.64 3.46 -4.74
C LEU A 45 6.27 3.88 -6.07
N VAL A 46 7.06 2.99 -6.65
CA VAL A 46 7.75 3.23 -7.92
C VAL A 46 7.39 2.15 -8.93
N ARG A 47 7.49 2.50 -10.22
CA ARG A 47 7.43 1.59 -11.35
C ARG A 47 8.79 1.49 -12.01
N TRP A 48 9.29 0.29 -12.14
CA TRP A 48 10.40 -0.01 -13.04
C TRP A 48 9.87 -0.57 -14.35
N THR A 49 10.44 -0.11 -15.46
CA THR A 49 10.09 -0.60 -16.79
C THR A 49 11.34 -1.02 -17.52
N PHE A 50 11.37 -2.28 -17.92
CA PHE A 50 12.43 -2.92 -18.70
C PHE A 50 11.94 -3.12 -20.13
N ASP A 51 12.68 -2.60 -21.14
CA ASP A 51 12.38 -2.80 -22.57
C ASP A 51 13.19 -4.01 -23.07
N LEU A 52 12.51 -5.14 -23.29
CA LEU A 52 13.16 -6.39 -23.68
C LEU A 52 13.63 -6.40 -25.14
N ASP A 53 13.16 -5.48 -25.96
CA ASP A 53 13.59 -5.31 -27.36
C ASP A 53 14.70 -4.25 -27.48
N SER A 54 15.17 -3.72 -26.36
CA SER A 54 16.32 -2.81 -26.29
C SER A 54 17.64 -3.61 -26.21
N ASN A 55 18.71 -3.07 -26.81
CA ASN A 55 20.06 -3.57 -26.59
C ASN A 55 20.72 -3.00 -25.33
N SER A 56 19.95 -2.41 -24.43
CA SER A 56 20.41 -1.79 -23.18
C SER A 56 19.98 -2.61 -21.98
N ASP A 57 20.87 -2.77 -21.01
CA ASP A 57 20.58 -3.37 -19.70
C ASP A 57 19.95 -2.34 -18.73
N SER A 58 19.59 -1.14 -19.22
CA SER A 58 18.98 -0.10 -18.41
C SER A 58 17.47 -0.30 -18.25
N TYR A 59 16.93 0.28 -17.19
CA TYR A 59 15.48 0.39 -16.96
C TYR A 59 15.11 1.86 -16.70
N THR A 60 13.84 2.18 -16.85
CA THR A 60 13.30 3.47 -16.41
C THR A 60 12.63 3.30 -15.07
N GLU A 61 12.74 4.32 -14.20
CA GLU A 61 12.05 4.40 -12.94
C GLU A 61 11.10 5.60 -12.95
N GLU A 62 9.87 5.36 -12.55
CA GLU A 62 8.83 6.36 -12.36
C GLU A 62 8.33 6.31 -10.93
N VAL A 63 8.30 7.47 -10.25
CA VAL A 63 7.68 7.60 -8.92
C VAL A 63 6.19 7.80 -9.12
N LEU A 64 5.38 6.85 -8.63
CA LEU A 64 3.93 6.84 -8.80
C LEU A 64 3.19 7.65 -7.74
N THR A 65 3.82 7.89 -6.58
CA THR A 65 3.27 8.70 -5.49
C THR A 65 4.38 9.31 -4.65
N ASP A 66 4.13 10.52 -4.15
CA ASP A 66 5.02 11.26 -3.25
C ASP A 66 4.75 11.00 -1.75
N LEU A 67 3.69 10.24 -1.44
CA LEU A 67 3.37 9.84 -0.08
C LEU A 67 3.93 8.46 0.20
N GLY A 68 4.91 8.40 1.09
CA GLY A 68 5.58 7.17 1.46
C GLY A 68 4.70 6.24 2.30
N GLY A 69 4.95 4.95 2.17
CA GLY A 69 4.18 3.93 2.87
C GLY A 69 4.71 2.53 2.68
N GLU A 70 3.86 1.55 2.97
CA GLU A 70 4.12 0.13 2.86
C GLU A 70 2.85 -0.67 2.55
N PHE A 71 3.02 -1.98 2.38
CA PHE A 71 1.93 -2.93 2.10
C PHE A 71 1.15 -2.57 0.82
N PRO A 72 1.84 -2.44 -0.34
CA PRO A 72 1.15 -2.17 -1.59
C PRO A 72 0.30 -3.36 -2.01
N ARG A 73 -0.99 -3.12 -2.20
CA ARG A 73 -1.98 -4.12 -2.57
C ARG A 73 -2.76 -3.65 -3.79
N LEU A 74 -3.34 -4.60 -4.48
CA LEU A 74 -4.23 -4.40 -5.63
C LEU A 74 -5.39 -5.38 -5.54
N ASP A 75 -6.29 -5.29 -6.51
CA ASP A 75 -7.25 -6.36 -6.75
C ASP A 75 -6.50 -7.61 -7.23
N GLU A 76 -6.42 -8.65 -6.42
CA GLU A 76 -5.63 -9.85 -6.66
C GLU A 76 -6.02 -10.60 -7.96
N ARG A 77 -7.21 -10.32 -8.51
CA ARG A 77 -7.63 -10.84 -9.81
C ARG A 77 -6.76 -10.30 -10.96
N PHE A 78 -6.07 -9.18 -10.73
CA PHE A 78 -5.17 -8.52 -11.67
C PHE A 78 -3.69 -8.77 -11.37
N ALA A 79 -3.37 -9.67 -10.43
CA ALA A 79 -1.98 -10.06 -10.19
C ALA A 79 -1.35 -10.65 -11.45
N GLY A 80 -0.17 -10.15 -11.84
CA GLY A 80 0.52 -10.53 -13.09
C GLY A 80 -0.01 -9.84 -14.33
N HIS A 81 -0.96 -8.93 -14.22
CA HIS A 81 -1.54 -8.15 -15.31
C HIS A 81 -1.38 -6.64 -15.07
N GLY A 82 -1.54 -5.83 -16.13
CA GLY A 82 -1.69 -4.39 -15.99
C GLY A 82 -2.92 -4.09 -15.12
N TYR A 83 -2.82 -3.11 -14.24
CA TYR A 83 -3.84 -2.76 -13.27
C TYR A 83 -3.92 -1.24 -13.12
N ARG A 84 -5.02 -0.77 -12.55
CA ARG A 84 -5.29 0.65 -12.37
C ARG A 84 -5.36 1.07 -10.91
N HIS A 85 -5.96 0.24 -10.05
CA HIS A 85 -6.25 0.61 -8.67
C HIS A 85 -5.30 -0.06 -7.71
N GLY A 86 -4.53 0.78 -6.98
CA GLY A 86 -3.63 0.35 -5.92
C GLY A 86 -4.08 0.84 -4.54
N TYR A 87 -3.71 0.10 -3.50
CA TYR A 87 -4.00 0.42 -2.11
C TYR A 87 -2.75 0.22 -1.29
N TYR A 88 -2.50 1.09 -0.30
CA TYR A 88 -1.37 0.92 0.60
C TYR A 88 -1.60 1.64 1.92
N ALA A 89 -0.81 1.29 2.93
CA ALA A 89 -0.78 1.99 4.20
C ALA A 89 0.32 3.05 4.17
N ALA A 90 -0.01 4.29 4.48
CA ALA A 90 0.90 5.44 4.41
C ALA A 90 1.11 6.09 5.77
N MET A 91 2.11 6.94 5.85
CA MET A 91 2.48 7.69 7.04
C MET A 91 2.59 9.19 6.73
N HIS A 92 1.59 9.96 7.16
CA HIS A 92 1.58 11.42 6.97
C HIS A 92 2.39 12.19 8.02
N ARG A 93 2.54 11.63 9.22
CA ARG A 93 3.10 12.34 10.39
C ARG A 93 4.32 11.64 10.97
N PRO A 94 5.36 11.41 10.17
CA PRO A 94 6.52 10.67 10.65
C PRO A 94 7.20 11.33 11.87
N LYS A 95 7.13 12.67 12.00
CA LYS A 95 7.83 13.41 13.07
C LYS A 95 7.17 13.31 14.45
N GLU A 96 5.89 12.96 14.51
CA GLU A 96 5.12 12.85 15.77
C GLU A 96 5.04 11.42 16.30
N GLN A 97 5.43 10.44 15.50
CA GLN A 97 5.31 9.02 15.82
C GLN A 97 6.66 8.44 16.21
N LYS A 98 6.69 7.74 17.35
CA LYS A 98 7.81 6.89 17.72
C LYS A 98 7.56 5.49 17.15
N GLY A 99 8.23 5.15 16.07
CA GLY A 99 8.13 3.85 15.39
C GLY A 99 7.47 3.93 14.01
N SER A 100 7.59 2.89 13.22
CA SER A 100 7.02 2.74 11.88
C SER A 100 5.54 2.35 11.95
N SER A 101 4.68 3.30 12.27
CA SER A 101 3.23 3.05 12.35
C SER A 101 2.52 3.87 11.28
N PHE A 102 1.72 3.22 10.46
CA PHE A 102 0.97 3.85 9.39
C PHE A 102 -0.32 4.46 9.93
N ASP A 103 -0.62 5.70 9.56
CA ASP A 103 -1.77 6.46 10.05
C ASP A 103 -2.81 6.77 8.97
N THR A 104 -2.54 6.34 7.74
CA THR A 104 -3.36 6.66 6.57
C THR A 104 -3.53 5.44 5.69
N LEU A 105 -4.75 5.19 5.23
CA LEU A 105 -5.03 4.24 4.17
C LEU A 105 -5.20 5.00 2.86
N VAL A 106 -4.54 4.53 1.82
CA VAL A 106 -4.49 5.18 0.51
C VAL A 106 -5.11 4.29 -0.56
N HIS A 107 -5.93 4.90 -1.41
CA HIS A 107 -6.35 4.38 -2.70
C HIS A 107 -5.75 5.27 -3.80
N ILE A 108 -4.99 4.70 -4.72
CA ILE A 108 -4.41 5.39 -5.86
C ILE A 108 -4.98 4.85 -7.17
N ASP A 109 -5.41 5.75 -8.05
CA ASP A 109 -5.72 5.47 -9.45
C ASP A 109 -4.46 5.73 -10.29
N LEU A 110 -3.76 4.68 -10.69
CA LEU A 110 -2.50 4.75 -11.42
C LEU A 110 -2.63 5.32 -12.84
N GLN A 111 -3.84 5.33 -13.40
CA GLN A 111 -4.08 5.92 -14.72
C GLN A 111 -4.13 7.45 -14.66
N THR A 112 -4.67 7.99 -13.59
CA THR A 112 -4.86 9.44 -13.42
C THR A 112 -3.87 10.07 -12.45
N GLY A 113 -3.16 9.25 -11.65
CA GLY A 113 -2.34 9.70 -10.53
C GLY A 113 -3.15 10.22 -9.34
N LYS A 114 -4.50 10.13 -9.40
CA LYS A 114 -5.35 10.61 -8.32
C LYS A 114 -5.23 9.70 -7.10
N ARG A 115 -4.98 10.32 -5.95
CA ARG A 115 -4.91 9.67 -4.64
C ARG A 115 -6.11 10.10 -3.79
N ILE A 116 -6.73 9.14 -3.11
CA ILE A 116 -7.79 9.35 -2.12
C ILE A 116 -7.32 8.71 -0.82
N GLU A 117 -7.44 9.43 0.27
CA GLU A 117 -6.85 9.08 1.56
C GLU A 117 -7.89 9.05 2.65
N TRP A 118 -7.71 8.13 3.59
CA TRP A 118 -8.48 8.07 4.82
C TRP A 118 -7.56 7.98 6.03
N GLU A 119 -7.70 8.96 6.93
CA GLU A 119 -7.03 8.98 8.23
C GLU A 119 -8.02 8.56 9.32
N PRO A 120 -7.77 7.50 10.10
CA PRO A 120 -8.66 7.07 11.19
C PRO A 120 -8.68 8.04 12.37
N GLY A 121 -7.78 9.01 12.39
CA GLY A 121 -7.64 10.03 13.43
C GLY A 121 -6.46 9.81 14.36
N LYS A 122 -6.20 10.76 15.23
CA LYS A 122 -5.05 10.80 16.12
C LYS A 122 -4.98 9.54 17.01
N GLY A 123 -3.80 8.94 17.09
CA GLY A 123 -3.52 7.76 17.92
C GLY A 123 -4.12 6.47 17.38
N ARG A 124 -4.57 6.47 16.14
CA ARG A 124 -5.06 5.29 15.44
C ARG A 124 -4.14 4.95 14.28
N TYR A 125 -3.91 3.66 14.09
CA TYR A 125 -2.92 3.16 13.15
C TYR A 125 -3.54 2.07 12.29
N VAL A 126 -3.40 2.22 10.97
CA VAL A 126 -3.90 1.25 10.00
C VAL A 126 -2.89 0.12 9.80
N HIS A 127 -3.39 -1.05 9.46
CA HIS A 127 -2.61 -2.18 9.01
C HIS A 127 -2.70 -2.30 7.47
N GLU A 128 -2.17 -3.38 6.93
CA GLU A 128 -2.25 -3.69 5.50
C GLU A 128 -3.69 -3.60 4.99
N PRO A 129 -3.95 -2.82 3.91
CA PRO A 129 -5.24 -2.82 3.25
C PRO A 129 -5.40 -4.07 2.38
N ILE A 130 -6.59 -4.66 2.35
CA ILE A 130 -6.91 -5.80 1.49
C ILE A 130 -8.14 -5.44 0.67
N PHE A 131 -8.05 -5.53 -0.65
CA PHE A 131 -9.18 -5.32 -1.53
C PHE A 131 -10.08 -6.55 -1.57
N VAL A 132 -11.38 -6.32 -1.54
CA VAL A 132 -12.43 -7.35 -1.66
C VAL A 132 -13.41 -6.91 -2.74
N PRO A 133 -13.58 -7.66 -3.84
CA PRO A 133 -14.51 -7.28 -4.89
C PRO A 133 -15.95 -7.26 -4.37
N ARG A 134 -16.75 -6.30 -4.83
CA ARG A 134 -18.16 -6.11 -4.42
C ARG A 134 -19.02 -7.33 -4.70
N LYS A 135 -18.72 -8.00 -5.80
CA LYS A 135 -19.37 -9.26 -6.24
C LYS A 135 -18.47 -9.98 -7.22
N GLU A 136 -18.79 -11.21 -7.51
CA GLU A 136 -18.18 -11.92 -8.62
C GLU A 136 -18.35 -11.14 -9.93
N GLY A 137 -17.28 -11.00 -10.72
CA GLY A 137 -17.27 -10.25 -11.97
C GLY A 137 -17.37 -8.73 -11.83
N ALA A 138 -17.25 -8.16 -10.61
CA ALA A 138 -17.14 -6.72 -10.44
C ALA A 138 -15.96 -6.15 -11.25
N ALA A 139 -16.08 -4.90 -11.73
CA ALA A 139 -14.98 -4.20 -12.38
C ALA A 139 -13.77 -4.07 -11.43
N GLU A 140 -12.60 -3.83 -12.00
CA GLU A 140 -11.42 -3.52 -11.19
C GLU A 140 -11.68 -2.29 -10.31
N GLY A 141 -11.31 -2.39 -9.03
CA GLY A 141 -11.51 -1.32 -8.08
C GLY A 141 -12.94 -1.16 -7.56
N ASP A 142 -13.94 -1.87 -8.11
CA ASP A 142 -15.30 -1.88 -7.59
C ASP A 142 -15.42 -2.89 -6.45
N GLY A 143 -15.37 -2.39 -5.21
CA GLY A 143 -15.37 -3.27 -4.06
C GLY A 143 -15.24 -2.55 -2.73
N TYR A 144 -14.52 -3.22 -1.85
CA TYR A 144 -14.25 -2.75 -0.50
C TYR A 144 -12.76 -2.87 -0.20
N VAL A 145 -12.28 -2.01 0.66
CA VAL A 145 -10.98 -2.19 1.31
C VAL A 145 -11.23 -2.53 2.77
N VAL A 146 -10.67 -3.64 3.20
CA VAL A 146 -10.71 -4.04 4.61
C VAL A 146 -9.33 -3.88 5.23
N SER A 147 -9.30 -3.48 6.50
CA SER A 147 -8.05 -3.36 7.28
C SER A 147 -8.35 -3.48 8.77
N LEU A 148 -7.31 -3.72 9.54
CA LEU A 148 -7.34 -3.53 10.99
C LEU A 148 -6.89 -2.11 11.33
N VAL A 149 -7.49 -1.53 12.36
CA VAL A 149 -7.10 -0.24 12.91
C VAL A 149 -6.85 -0.39 14.40
N TYR A 150 -5.62 -0.19 14.82
CA TYR A 150 -5.28 -0.14 16.24
C TYR A 150 -5.60 1.23 16.82
N ASP A 151 -6.36 1.26 17.91
CA ASP A 151 -6.67 2.47 18.70
C ASP A 151 -5.82 2.45 19.97
N SER A 152 -4.82 3.32 20.05
CA SER A 152 -3.88 3.37 21.17
C SER A 152 -4.51 3.86 22.47
N ALA A 153 -5.57 4.67 22.39
CA ALA A 153 -6.28 5.18 23.57
C ALA A 153 -7.11 4.10 24.26
N ARG A 154 -7.73 3.21 23.47
CA ARG A 154 -8.53 2.09 23.97
C ARG A 154 -7.70 0.81 24.15
N ASN A 155 -6.53 0.74 23.54
CA ASN A 155 -5.66 -0.44 23.45
C ASN A 155 -6.37 -1.68 22.89
N ILE A 156 -7.21 -1.46 21.88
CA ILE A 156 -7.93 -2.50 21.13
C ILE A 156 -7.80 -2.26 19.64
N SER A 157 -8.24 -3.20 18.82
CA SER A 157 -8.28 -3.06 17.36
C SER A 157 -9.71 -3.12 16.85
N ASP A 158 -9.97 -2.36 15.80
CA ASP A 158 -11.20 -2.41 15.02
C ASP A 158 -10.90 -3.08 13.67
N PHE A 159 -11.77 -3.94 13.19
CA PHE A 159 -11.82 -4.34 11.79
C PHE A 159 -12.72 -3.35 11.05
N VAL A 160 -12.20 -2.74 9.99
CA VAL A 160 -12.92 -1.71 9.23
C VAL A 160 -13.14 -2.14 7.80
N VAL A 161 -14.26 -1.69 7.23
CA VAL A 161 -14.63 -1.88 5.83
C VAL A 161 -14.87 -0.51 5.21
N LEU A 162 -14.10 -0.15 4.18
CA LEU A 162 -14.27 1.08 3.42
C LEU A 162 -14.80 0.76 2.03
N ASP A 163 -15.66 1.64 1.48
CA ASP A 163 -16.12 1.54 0.11
C ASP A 163 -15.07 2.17 -0.82
N THR A 164 -14.70 1.47 -1.89
CA THR A 164 -13.70 1.94 -2.85
C THR A 164 -14.19 3.09 -3.74
N ASP A 165 -15.49 3.35 -3.79
CA ASP A 165 -16.03 4.52 -4.49
C ASP A 165 -15.44 5.83 -3.93
N ASP A 166 -15.24 5.88 -2.61
CA ASP A 166 -14.60 7.01 -1.94
C ASP A 166 -14.16 6.64 -0.52
N VAL A 167 -12.93 6.16 -0.39
CA VAL A 167 -12.37 5.76 0.91
C VAL A 167 -12.26 6.93 1.91
N SER A 168 -12.22 8.19 1.42
CA SER A 168 -12.11 9.37 2.30
C SER A 168 -13.34 9.58 3.19
N LYS A 169 -14.48 8.98 2.85
CA LYS A 169 -15.69 9.00 3.66
C LYS A 169 -15.58 8.16 4.95
N GLY A 170 -14.51 7.37 5.05
CA GLY A 170 -14.27 6.48 6.16
C GLY A 170 -15.06 5.17 6.07
N PRO A 171 -15.00 4.34 7.13
CA PRO A 171 -15.57 3.01 7.10
C PRO A 171 -17.09 3.03 7.05
N ILE A 172 -17.66 2.23 6.13
CA ILE A 172 -19.08 1.91 6.07
C ILE A 172 -19.50 0.86 7.11
N ALA A 173 -18.53 0.10 7.61
CA ALA A 173 -18.72 -0.84 8.71
C ALA A 173 -17.46 -0.91 9.58
N ARG A 174 -17.69 -1.13 10.88
CA ARG A 174 -16.65 -1.30 11.90
C ARG A 174 -17.05 -2.41 12.85
N VAL A 175 -16.12 -3.31 13.12
CA VAL A 175 -16.27 -4.35 14.13
C VAL A 175 -15.19 -4.11 15.20
N GLU A 176 -15.60 -3.75 16.40
CA GLU A 176 -14.69 -3.65 17.53
C GLU A 176 -14.29 -5.05 17.98
N LEU A 177 -12.98 -5.30 18.00
CA LEU A 177 -12.46 -6.59 18.45
C LEU A 177 -12.31 -6.59 19.97
N PRO A 178 -12.48 -7.76 20.63
CA PRO A 178 -12.41 -7.84 22.09
C PRO A 178 -10.99 -7.61 22.65
N GLN A 179 -9.99 -7.51 21.78
CA GLN A 179 -8.59 -7.37 22.15
C GLN A 179 -7.80 -6.63 21.08
N ARG A 180 -6.61 -6.16 21.46
CA ARG A 180 -5.64 -5.65 20.51
C ARG A 180 -5.14 -6.78 19.61
N VAL A 181 -5.10 -6.53 18.30
CA VAL A 181 -4.34 -7.34 17.34
C VAL A 181 -2.93 -6.77 17.27
N PRO A 182 -1.88 -7.57 17.48
CA PRO A 182 -0.49 -7.12 17.30
C PRO A 182 -0.25 -6.60 15.89
N PHE A 183 0.68 -5.66 15.74
CA PHE A 183 1.15 -5.28 14.41
C PHE A 183 1.75 -6.51 13.74
N GLY A 184 1.20 -6.83 12.57
CA GLY A 184 1.63 -7.93 11.72
C GLY A 184 2.18 -7.38 10.40
N PHE A 185 2.43 -8.30 9.45
CA PHE A 185 2.86 -7.93 8.11
C PHE A 185 1.72 -8.16 7.14
N HIS A 186 1.45 -9.39 6.77
CA HIS A 186 0.55 -9.72 5.68
C HIS A 186 -0.70 -10.44 6.14
N GLY A 187 -1.81 -10.07 5.51
CA GLY A 187 -3.07 -10.76 5.58
C GLY A 187 -3.61 -11.07 4.19
N ASN A 188 -4.70 -11.82 4.13
CA ASN A 188 -5.40 -12.03 2.87
C ASN A 188 -6.89 -12.25 3.08
N TRP A 189 -7.68 -11.97 2.05
CA TRP A 189 -9.10 -12.29 2.00
C TRP A 189 -9.31 -13.61 1.26
N ARG A 190 -10.15 -14.46 1.81
CA ARG A 190 -10.59 -15.69 1.14
C ARG A 190 -12.11 -15.74 1.14
N ASN A 191 -12.68 -15.92 -0.04
CA ASN A 191 -14.10 -16.18 -0.17
C ASN A 191 -14.41 -17.54 0.45
N GLY A 192 -15.55 -17.64 1.15
CA GLY A 192 -16.03 -18.86 1.77
C GLY A 192 -16.57 -19.88 0.76
#